data_8a97c3f5287c6f89d641a50c4ba74799
#
_entry.id   8a97c3f5287c6f89d641a50c4ba74799
#
_cell.length_a   1.000
_cell.length_b   1.000
_cell.length_c   1.000
_cell.angle_alpha   90.00
_cell.angle_beta   90.00
_cell.angle_gamma   90.00
#
_symmetry.space_group_name_H-M   'P 1'
#
loop_
_entity.id
_entity.type
_entity.pdbx_description
1 polymer ?
#
loop_
_entity_poly.entity_id
_entity_poly.type
_entity_poly.pdbx_seq_one_letter_code
_entity_poly.pdbx_strand_id
1 'polypeptide(L)'
;MLFRSKNAGGGMARTGGYIVGRKDLVEKCAYRLTTPGLGKEVGATLGMNRELYMGLFYAPHTVGEALKSAVYIAALFSGFGFDTTPAYDAQRGDIVQSLGLGNEDRLVAFCQGIQSGSPIDSYLTPEPWDMPGYDSKVVMAAGAFTMGSSIELSADAPIREPYYAWIQGGLTFHAAKLCALLAAQKMLDGGLLNV
;
A
#
# COMPACT_ATOMS: atom_id res chain seq x y z
N MET A 1 -15.46 1.95 10.16
CA MET A 1 -14.19 1.77 9.45
C MET A 1 -14.47 1.22 8.07
N LEU A 2 -13.93 1.81 7.02
CA LEU A 2 -14.11 1.40 5.62
C LEU A 2 -12.79 0.84 5.09
N PHE A 3 -12.80 -0.35 4.52
CA PHE A 3 -11.62 -0.99 3.94
C PHE A 3 -11.81 -1.24 2.44
N ARG A 4 -10.76 -1.02 1.67
CA ARG A 4 -10.66 -1.52 0.30
C ARG A 4 -10.12 -2.95 0.29
N SER A 5 -10.58 -3.73 -0.70
CA SER A 5 -10.24 -5.16 -0.81
C SER A 5 -8.90 -5.42 -1.49
N LYS A 6 -7.80 -4.78 -1.04
CA LYS A 6 -6.43 -5.15 -1.47
C LYS A 6 -5.95 -6.37 -0.68
N ASN A 7 -5.02 -6.20 0.23
CA ASN A 7 -4.49 -7.28 1.07
C ASN A 7 -5.59 -7.90 1.95
N ALA A 8 -6.53 -7.09 2.47
CA ALA A 8 -7.70 -7.58 3.22
C ALA A 8 -8.69 -8.38 2.36
N GLY A 9 -8.60 -8.30 1.05
CA GLY A 9 -9.30 -9.17 0.09
C GLY A 9 -8.45 -10.33 -0.40
N GLY A 10 -7.32 -10.62 0.25
CA GLY A 10 -6.41 -11.73 -0.07
C GLY A 10 -5.75 -11.64 -1.45
N GLY A 11 -5.86 -10.50 -2.15
CA GLY A 11 -5.46 -10.34 -3.54
C GLY A 11 -6.39 -10.99 -4.55
N MET A 12 -7.46 -11.65 -4.10
CA MET A 12 -8.43 -12.36 -4.95
C MET A 12 -9.67 -11.54 -5.26
N ALA A 13 -10.12 -10.71 -4.33
CA ALA A 13 -11.29 -9.85 -4.51
C ALA A 13 -10.97 -8.74 -5.50
N ARG A 14 -11.61 -8.78 -6.68
CA ARG A 14 -11.39 -7.81 -7.78
C ARG A 14 -11.85 -6.41 -7.41
N THR A 15 -12.89 -6.32 -6.60
CA THR A 15 -13.49 -5.06 -6.15
C THR A 15 -14.19 -5.28 -4.83
N GLY A 16 -14.70 -4.20 -4.26
CA GLY A 16 -15.48 -4.23 -3.05
C GLY A 16 -14.77 -3.58 -1.87
N GLY A 17 -15.43 -3.68 -0.75
CA GLY A 17 -14.97 -3.18 0.54
C GLY A 17 -15.95 -3.64 1.60
N TYR A 18 -15.63 -3.39 2.84
CA TYR A 18 -16.55 -3.66 3.93
C TYR A 18 -16.51 -2.54 4.97
N ILE A 19 -17.61 -2.38 5.65
CA ILE A 19 -17.77 -1.40 6.71
C ILE A 19 -18.00 -2.15 8.00
N VAL A 20 -17.16 -1.89 9.00
CA VAL A 20 -17.27 -2.44 10.34
C VAL A 20 -17.40 -1.32 11.34
N GLY A 21 -18.30 -1.48 12.29
CA GLY A 21 -18.51 -0.47 13.31
C GLY A 21 -19.79 -0.67 14.11
N ARG A 22 -20.23 0.39 14.72
CA ARG A 22 -21.46 0.43 15.49
C ARG A 22 -22.65 0.07 14.60
N LYS A 23 -23.53 -0.83 15.06
CA LYS A 23 -24.63 -1.41 14.29
C LYS A 23 -25.53 -0.35 13.61
N ASP A 24 -25.94 0.68 14.37
CA ASP A 24 -26.78 1.75 13.87
C ASP A 24 -26.16 2.57 12.73
N LEU A 25 -24.83 2.75 12.77
CA LEU A 25 -24.08 3.43 11.71
C LEU A 25 -23.88 2.54 10.48
N VAL A 26 -23.60 1.26 10.68
CA VAL A 26 -23.47 0.28 9.58
C VAL A 26 -24.80 0.12 8.83
N GLU A 27 -25.93 0.09 9.54
CA GLU A 27 -27.26 0.06 8.92
C GLU A 27 -27.53 1.32 8.06
N LYS A 28 -27.21 2.50 8.57
CA LYS A 28 -27.35 3.76 7.78
C LYS A 28 -26.46 3.73 6.52
N CYS A 29 -25.23 3.21 6.64
CA CYS A 29 -24.36 3.02 5.49
C CYS A 29 -24.96 2.06 4.46
N ALA A 30 -25.57 0.97 4.90
CA ALA A 30 -26.25 0.02 4.00
C ALA A 30 -27.35 0.69 3.17
N TYR A 31 -28.21 1.49 3.81
CA TYR A 31 -29.26 2.25 3.10
C TYR A 31 -28.69 3.31 2.13
N ARG A 32 -27.53 3.84 2.39
CA ARG A 32 -26.89 4.84 1.52
C ARG A 32 -26.14 4.23 0.34
N LEU A 33 -25.55 3.05 0.52
CA LEU A 33 -24.68 2.39 -0.47
C LEU A 33 -25.43 1.39 -1.36
N THR A 34 -26.65 1.03 -1.02
CA THR A 34 -27.48 0.11 -1.79
C THR A 34 -28.67 0.85 -2.41
N THR A 35 -29.57 0.11 -3.05
CA THR A 35 -30.80 0.68 -3.61
C THR A 35 -31.63 1.33 -2.49
N PRO A 36 -32.09 2.58 -2.67
CA PRO A 36 -32.85 3.29 -1.65
C PRO A 36 -34.06 2.48 -1.14
N GLY A 37 -34.18 2.38 0.17
CA GLY A 37 -35.28 1.66 0.85
C GLY A 37 -35.09 0.15 1.00
N LEU A 38 -34.12 -0.48 0.31
CA LEU A 38 -33.91 -1.92 0.38
C LEU A 38 -32.74 -2.32 1.32
N GLY A 39 -31.78 -1.43 1.50
CA GLY A 39 -30.62 -1.74 2.34
C GLY A 39 -29.83 -2.96 1.84
N LYS A 40 -29.33 -3.77 2.78
CA LYS A 40 -28.47 -4.93 2.50
C LYS A 40 -29.21 -6.21 2.10
N GLU A 41 -30.54 -6.21 2.05
CA GLU A 41 -31.34 -7.41 1.81
C GLU A 41 -31.29 -7.89 0.37
N VAL A 42 -31.01 -6.99 -0.56
CA VAL A 42 -30.80 -7.27 -1.97
C VAL A 42 -29.54 -6.59 -2.48
N GLY A 43 -28.90 -7.24 -3.41
CA GLY A 43 -27.70 -6.71 -4.06
C GLY A 43 -27.09 -7.73 -4.99
N ALA A 44 -26.52 -7.26 -6.10
CA ALA A 44 -25.83 -8.10 -7.04
C ALA A 44 -24.36 -8.28 -6.62
N THR A 45 -23.90 -9.51 -6.52
CA THR A 45 -22.47 -9.85 -6.33
C THR A 45 -21.71 -9.99 -7.65
N LEU A 46 -22.40 -9.80 -8.78
CA LEU A 46 -21.83 -9.85 -10.13
C LEU A 46 -21.07 -11.16 -10.42
N GLY A 47 -21.48 -12.26 -9.80
CA GLY A 47 -20.83 -13.56 -9.94
C GLY A 47 -19.50 -13.71 -9.19
N MET A 48 -19.10 -12.75 -8.36
CA MET A 48 -17.77 -12.71 -7.70
C MET A 48 -17.75 -13.35 -6.30
N ASN A 49 -18.79 -14.05 -5.88
CA ASN A 49 -18.83 -14.67 -4.54
C ASN A 49 -17.63 -15.58 -4.27
N ARG A 50 -17.21 -16.37 -5.24
CA ARG A 50 -16.07 -17.27 -5.09
C ARG A 50 -14.79 -16.49 -4.77
N GLU A 51 -14.50 -15.46 -5.53
CA GLU A 51 -13.31 -14.62 -5.34
C GLU A 51 -13.36 -13.87 -4.01
N LEU A 52 -14.53 -13.40 -3.58
CA LEU A 52 -14.71 -12.75 -2.29
C LEU A 52 -14.47 -13.72 -1.13
N TYR A 53 -15.01 -14.94 -1.17
CA TYR A 53 -14.78 -15.94 -0.13
C TYR A 53 -13.34 -16.45 -0.13
N MET A 54 -12.74 -16.69 -1.30
CA MET A 54 -11.33 -17.06 -1.39
C MET A 54 -10.43 -15.94 -0.88
N GLY A 55 -10.75 -14.70 -1.20
CA GLY A 55 -10.05 -13.52 -0.69
C GLY A 55 -10.09 -13.44 0.83
N LEU A 56 -11.24 -13.64 1.43
CA LEU A 56 -11.41 -13.69 2.88
C LEU A 56 -10.57 -14.84 3.50
N PHE A 57 -10.54 -16.00 2.86
CA PHE A 57 -9.75 -17.15 3.31
C PHE A 57 -8.24 -16.86 3.29
N TYR A 58 -7.74 -16.21 2.24
CA TYR A 58 -6.31 -15.88 2.10
C TYR A 58 -5.90 -14.59 2.83
N ALA A 59 -6.85 -13.73 3.20
CA ALA A 59 -6.57 -12.44 3.81
C ALA A 59 -5.62 -12.48 5.02
N PRO A 60 -5.74 -13.43 5.98
CA PRO A 60 -4.82 -13.49 7.12
C PRO A 60 -3.35 -13.67 6.70
N HIS A 61 -3.09 -14.53 5.72
CA HIS A 61 -1.75 -14.73 5.17
C HIS A 61 -1.26 -13.47 4.45
N THR A 62 -2.06 -12.93 3.54
CA THR A 62 -1.71 -11.77 2.70
C THR A 62 -1.47 -10.51 3.54
N VAL A 63 -2.30 -10.28 4.55
CA VAL A 63 -2.12 -9.17 5.50
C VAL A 63 -0.89 -9.41 6.38
N GLY A 64 -0.65 -10.64 6.82
CA GLY A 64 0.52 -11.01 7.59
C GLY A 64 1.84 -10.75 6.85
N GLU A 65 1.90 -11.06 5.55
CA GLU A 65 3.06 -10.75 4.70
C GLU A 65 3.27 -9.24 4.54
N ALA A 66 2.19 -8.48 4.35
CA ALA A 66 2.26 -7.01 4.27
C ALA A 66 2.72 -6.38 5.60
N LEU A 67 2.25 -6.89 6.75
CA LEU A 67 2.69 -6.42 8.07
C LEU A 67 4.18 -6.71 8.31
N LYS A 68 4.66 -7.90 7.98
CA LYS A 68 6.09 -8.24 8.05
C LYS A 68 6.93 -7.30 7.18
N SER A 69 6.45 -6.99 5.99
CA SER A 69 7.09 -6.07 5.04
C SER A 69 7.18 -4.66 5.61
N ALA A 70 6.09 -4.15 6.17
CA ALA A 70 6.05 -2.83 6.80
C ALA A 70 7.00 -2.73 8.01
N VAL A 71 7.01 -3.74 8.88
CA VAL A 71 7.94 -3.81 10.04
C VAL A 71 9.39 -3.84 9.58
N TYR A 72 9.71 -4.64 8.57
CA TYR A 72 11.07 -4.73 8.03
C TYR A 72 11.55 -3.39 7.44
N ILE A 73 10.71 -2.73 6.64
CA ILE A 73 11.02 -1.43 6.05
C ILE A 73 11.23 -0.38 7.14
N ALA A 74 10.35 -0.35 8.15
CA ALA A 74 10.51 0.54 9.29
C ALA A 74 11.83 0.32 10.03
N ALA A 75 12.18 -0.94 10.32
CA ALA A 75 13.44 -1.28 11.01
C ALA A 75 14.67 -0.91 10.17
N LEU A 76 14.66 -1.25 8.87
CA LEU A 76 15.76 -0.97 7.96
C LEU A 76 16.03 0.54 7.85
N PHE A 77 15.01 1.33 7.54
CA PHE A 77 15.18 2.76 7.31
C PHE A 77 15.35 3.57 8.62
N SER A 78 14.75 3.12 9.72
CA SER A 78 15.08 3.67 11.05
C SER A 78 16.55 3.44 11.41
N GLY A 79 17.13 2.29 11.02
CA GLY A 79 18.55 2.02 11.18
C GLY A 79 19.47 2.98 10.40
N PHE A 80 18.99 3.54 9.30
CA PHE A 80 19.66 4.59 8.54
C PHE A 80 19.36 6.01 9.05
N GLY A 81 18.59 6.16 10.12
CA GLY A 81 18.26 7.45 10.74
C GLY A 81 17.06 8.18 10.13
N PHE A 82 16.24 7.51 9.30
CA PHE A 82 15.00 8.08 8.78
C PHE A 82 13.85 7.97 9.78
N ASP A 83 12.94 8.94 9.73
CA ASP A 83 11.69 8.91 10.51
C ASP A 83 10.73 7.86 9.95
N THR A 84 10.22 6.98 10.82
CA THR A 84 9.32 5.88 10.46
C THR A 84 8.10 5.85 11.38
N THR A 85 6.92 5.90 10.78
CA THR A 85 5.66 5.85 11.53
C THR A 85 4.69 4.84 10.91
N PRO A 86 4.19 3.84 11.69
CA PRO A 86 4.58 3.49 13.05
C PRO A 86 6.03 3.02 13.17
N ALA A 87 6.62 3.09 14.37
CA ALA A 87 7.92 2.47 14.63
C ALA A 87 7.85 0.94 14.40
N TYR A 88 9.00 0.32 14.14
CA TYR A 88 9.05 -1.12 13.80
C TYR A 88 8.54 -2.04 14.92
N ASP A 89 8.64 -1.61 16.18
CA ASP A 89 8.20 -2.32 17.38
C ASP A 89 6.84 -1.86 17.90
N ALA A 90 6.20 -0.89 17.24
CA ALA A 90 4.89 -0.39 17.61
C ALA A 90 3.77 -1.38 17.26
N GLN A 91 2.70 -1.37 18.06
CA GLN A 91 1.47 -2.08 17.71
C GLN A 91 0.83 -1.42 16.46
N ARG A 92 0.47 -2.24 15.48
CA ARG A 92 -0.09 -1.78 14.21
C ARG A 92 -1.58 -2.06 14.12
N GLY A 93 -2.31 -1.09 13.57
CA GLY A 93 -3.74 -1.22 13.24
C GLY A 93 -4.00 -1.47 11.75
N ASP A 94 -2.97 -1.30 10.90
CA ASP A 94 -3.05 -1.46 9.44
C ASP A 94 -1.69 -1.84 8.85
N ILE A 95 -1.64 -1.95 7.51
CA ILE A 95 -0.45 -2.35 6.75
C ILE A 95 0.36 -1.16 6.20
N VAL A 96 -0.05 0.07 6.51
CA VAL A 96 0.61 1.26 5.97
C VAL A 96 1.83 1.62 6.80
N GLN A 97 2.90 1.96 6.13
CA GLN A 97 4.12 2.49 6.71
C GLN A 97 4.44 3.83 6.10
N SER A 98 4.56 4.89 6.89
CA SER A 98 5.11 6.15 6.42
C SER A 98 6.61 6.22 6.70
N LEU A 99 7.34 6.84 5.77
CA LEU A 99 8.78 7.00 5.80
C LEU A 99 9.13 8.43 5.42
N GLY A 100 9.70 9.21 6.35
CA GLY A 100 10.16 10.57 6.14
C GLY A 100 11.54 10.59 5.51
N LEU A 101 11.62 10.97 4.22
CA LEU A 101 12.87 10.96 3.45
C LEU A 101 13.55 12.32 3.38
N GLY A 102 12.83 13.41 3.70
CA GLY A 102 13.36 14.73 3.95
C GLY A 102 13.65 15.61 2.72
N ASN A 103 13.70 15.03 1.49
CA ASN A 103 13.79 15.79 0.24
C ASN A 103 13.28 15.00 -0.96
N GLU A 104 13.10 15.69 -2.09
CA GLU A 104 12.58 15.14 -3.34
C GLU A 104 13.49 14.04 -3.93
N ASP A 105 14.80 14.27 -3.98
CA ASP A 105 15.73 13.31 -4.59
C ASP A 105 15.68 11.95 -3.91
N ARG A 106 15.58 11.94 -2.58
CA ARG A 106 15.42 10.72 -1.80
C ARG A 106 14.07 10.04 -2.05
N LEU A 107 12.97 10.80 -2.15
CA LEU A 107 11.67 10.24 -2.49
C LEU A 107 11.69 9.55 -3.86
N VAL A 108 12.25 10.22 -4.86
CA VAL A 108 12.35 9.70 -6.23
C VAL A 108 13.23 8.45 -6.25
N ALA A 109 14.44 8.51 -5.68
CA ALA A 109 15.36 7.37 -5.63
C ALA A 109 14.75 6.17 -4.89
N PHE A 110 14.06 6.42 -3.77
CA PHE A 110 13.36 5.39 -3.01
C PHE A 110 12.27 4.71 -3.85
N CYS A 111 11.36 5.46 -4.47
CA CYS A 111 10.30 4.91 -5.31
C CYS A 111 10.84 4.15 -6.52
N GLN A 112 11.87 4.68 -7.19
CA GLN A 112 12.54 3.99 -8.30
C GLN A 112 13.20 2.69 -7.86
N GLY A 113 13.82 2.66 -6.67
CA GLY A 113 14.41 1.45 -6.12
C GLY A 113 13.35 0.40 -5.76
N ILE A 114 12.24 0.80 -5.12
CA ILE A 114 11.08 -0.09 -4.90
C ILE A 114 10.59 -0.66 -6.22
N GLN A 115 10.40 0.19 -7.24
CA GLN A 115 9.89 -0.22 -8.57
C GLN A 115 10.78 -1.24 -9.24
N SER A 116 12.10 -1.09 -9.15
CA SER A 116 13.06 -2.01 -9.79
C SER A 116 12.98 -3.45 -9.26
N GLY A 117 12.44 -3.66 -8.06
CA GLY A 117 12.19 -4.97 -7.46
C GLY A 117 10.78 -5.52 -7.69
N SER A 118 9.92 -4.79 -8.38
CA SER A 118 8.53 -5.18 -8.61
C SER A 118 8.41 -6.39 -9.53
N PRO A 119 7.46 -7.31 -9.28
CA PRO A 119 7.40 -8.58 -10.03
C PRO A 119 6.95 -8.43 -11.49
N ILE A 120 6.24 -7.37 -11.85
CA ILE A 120 5.70 -7.19 -13.20
C ILE A 120 6.37 -6.02 -13.92
N ASP A 121 6.23 -4.81 -13.40
CA ASP A 121 6.66 -3.59 -14.09
C ASP A 121 8.02 -3.06 -13.60
N SER A 122 8.95 -3.95 -13.25
CA SER A 122 10.30 -3.60 -12.73
C SER A 122 11.18 -2.81 -13.70
N TYR A 123 10.89 -2.88 -15.00
CA TYR A 123 11.60 -2.13 -16.03
C TYR A 123 11.23 -0.65 -16.09
N LEU A 124 10.14 -0.26 -15.45
CA LEU A 124 9.70 1.13 -15.41
C LEU A 124 10.53 1.95 -14.42
N THR A 125 10.81 3.18 -14.79
CA THR A 125 11.46 4.15 -13.91
C THR A 125 10.45 5.24 -13.58
N PRO A 126 9.83 5.23 -12.39
CA PRO A 126 8.85 6.23 -12.03
C PRO A 126 9.47 7.61 -11.87
N GLU A 127 8.75 8.63 -12.35
CA GLU A 127 9.09 10.04 -12.25
C GLU A 127 7.94 10.81 -11.60
N PRO A 128 8.22 11.98 -10.98
CA PRO A 128 7.17 12.85 -10.45
C PRO A 128 6.21 13.31 -11.55
N TRP A 129 4.92 13.04 -11.35
CA TRP A 129 3.86 13.35 -12.30
C TRP A 129 2.67 14.04 -11.65
N ASP A 130 1.96 14.88 -12.40
CA ASP A 130 0.73 15.51 -11.94
C ASP A 130 -0.40 14.47 -11.87
N MET A 131 -0.93 14.25 -10.68
CA MET A 131 -1.98 13.27 -10.44
C MET A 131 -3.29 13.96 -10.05
N PRO A 132 -4.44 13.57 -10.62
CA PRO A 132 -5.73 14.12 -10.23
C PRO A 132 -6.00 13.95 -8.73
N GLY A 133 -6.40 15.04 -8.07
CA GLY A 133 -6.69 15.06 -6.64
C GLY A 133 -5.49 15.36 -5.73
N TYR A 134 -4.33 15.65 -6.29
CA TYR A 134 -3.16 16.12 -5.56
C TYR A 134 -2.80 17.55 -5.97
N ASP A 135 -2.39 18.37 -4.99
CA ASP A 135 -1.91 19.74 -5.21
C ASP A 135 -0.41 19.80 -5.53
N SER A 136 0.27 18.67 -5.50
CA SER A 136 1.70 18.51 -5.80
C SER A 136 1.90 17.30 -6.71
N LYS A 137 3.01 17.29 -7.45
CA LYS A 137 3.43 16.09 -8.17
C LYS A 137 3.57 14.90 -7.21
N VAL A 138 3.36 13.70 -7.72
CA VAL A 138 3.51 12.46 -6.96
C VAL A 138 4.43 11.54 -7.74
N VAL A 139 5.39 10.92 -7.07
CA VAL A 139 6.11 9.76 -7.59
C VAL A 139 5.55 8.50 -6.93
N MET A 140 5.30 7.48 -7.72
CA MET A 140 4.68 6.23 -7.25
C MET A 140 5.51 5.03 -7.68
N ALA A 141 5.62 4.05 -6.79
CA ALA A 141 6.03 2.69 -7.15
C ALA A 141 4.82 1.76 -7.01
N ALA A 142 4.62 0.90 -7.99
CA ALA A 142 3.53 -0.08 -7.99
C ALA A 142 3.99 -1.39 -8.63
N GLY A 143 3.55 -2.51 -8.07
CA GLY A 143 3.89 -3.84 -8.58
C GLY A 143 3.33 -4.11 -9.98
N ALA A 144 2.21 -3.47 -10.33
CA ALA A 144 1.60 -3.56 -11.64
C ALA A 144 0.82 -2.28 -11.96
N PHE A 145 1.41 -1.35 -12.71
CA PHE A 145 0.74 -0.13 -13.14
C PHE A 145 -0.42 -0.41 -14.10
N THR A 146 -0.26 -1.40 -14.97
CA THR A 146 -1.27 -1.78 -15.97
C THR A 146 -2.48 -2.48 -15.38
N MET A 147 -2.30 -3.18 -14.26
CA MET A 147 -3.37 -3.92 -13.57
C MET A 147 -4.11 -3.08 -12.52
N GLY A 148 -3.59 -1.90 -12.20
CA GLY A 148 -4.15 -1.05 -11.15
C GLY A 148 -3.80 -1.54 -9.74
N SER A 149 -4.79 -1.51 -8.84
CA SER A 149 -4.55 -1.90 -7.43
C SER A 149 -4.19 -3.37 -7.28
N SER A 150 -3.04 -3.62 -6.72
CA SER A 150 -2.51 -4.97 -6.45
C SER A 150 -2.04 -5.11 -5.00
N ILE A 151 -1.62 -6.31 -4.61
CA ILE A 151 -1.11 -6.61 -3.26
C ILE A 151 0.42 -6.56 -3.18
N GLU A 152 1.10 -6.29 -4.27
CA GLU A 152 2.54 -6.05 -4.29
C GLU A 152 2.90 -4.80 -3.48
N LEU A 153 4.18 -4.68 -3.15
CA LEU A 153 4.68 -3.49 -2.47
C LEU A 153 4.47 -2.27 -3.36
N SER A 154 3.83 -1.27 -2.81
CA SER A 154 3.63 0.02 -3.45
C SER A 154 4.07 1.16 -2.53
N ALA A 155 4.46 2.27 -3.14
CA ALA A 155 4.80 3.50 -2.44
C ALA A 155 4.15 4.69 -3.16
N ASP A 156 3.50 5.55 -2.40
CA ASP A 156 2.92 6.81 -2.86
C ASP A 156 3.68 7.95 -2.18
N ALA A 157 4.35 8.79 -2.96
CA ALA A 157 5.22 9.83 -2.44
C ALA A 157 4.93 11.20 -3.10
N PRO A 158 4.04 12.02 -2.51
CA PRO A 158 3.83 13.39 -2.95
C PRO A 158 5.10 14.23 -2.79
N ILE A 159 5.46 14.98 -3.82
CA ILE A 159 6.63 15.87 -3.85
C ILE A 159 6.25 17.17 -3.13
N ARG A 160 6.25 17.09 -1.82
CA ARG A 160 6.00 18.24 -0.93
C ARG A 160 6.57 17.97 0.45
N GLU A 161 6.94 19.02 1.16
CA GLU A 161 7.32 18.91 2.58
C GLU A 161 6.21 18.29 3.43
N PRO A 162 6.59 17.44 4.40
CA PRO A 162 7.95 17.08 4.81
C PRO A 162 8.54 15.83 4.09
N TYR A 163 8.13 15.55 2.85
CA TYR A 163 8.66 14.51 1.97
C TYR A 163 8.52 13.08 2.52
N TYR A 164 7.28 12.69 2.76
CA TYR A 164 6.94 11.34 3.19
C TYR A 164 6.53 10.44 2.03
N ALA A 165 7.01 9.21 2.06
CA ALA A 165 6.47 8.10 1.29
C ALA A 165 5.51 7.28 2.14
N TRP A 166 4.34 6.92 1.59
CA TRP A 166 3.39 5.97 2.18
C TRP A 166 3.51 4.63 1.47
N ILE A 167 3.89 3.61 2.22
CA ILE A 167 4.25 2.30 1.71
C ILE A 167 3.22 1.30 2.21
N GLN A 168 2.78 0.39 1.36
CA GLN A 168 1.84 -0.67 1.73
C GLN A 168 2.00 -1.91 0.85
N GLY A 169 1.53 -3.04 1.34
CA GLY A 169 1.52 -4.29 0.59
C GLY A 169 2.79 -5.09 0.75
N GLY A 170 3.06 -5.86 -0.26
CA GLY A 170 4.09 -6.88 -0.31
C GLY A 170 3.43 -8.22 -0.60
N LEU A 171 3.59 -8.74 -1.82
CA LEU A 171 3.05 -10.03 -2.25
C LEU A 171 3.52 -11.15 -1.32
N THR A 172 4.82 -11.15 -1.05
CA THR A 172 5.45 -11.93 0.01
C THR A 172 6.46 -11.04 0.73
N PHE A 173 6.81 -11.38 1.96
CA PHE A 173 7.86 -10.70 2.70
C PHE A 173 9.19 -10.67 1.94
N HIS A 174 9.55 -11.75 1.26
CA HIS A 174 10.81 -11.83 0.53
C HIS A 174 10.86 -10.89 -0.67
N ALA A 175 9.75 -10.76 -1.41
CA ALA A 175 9.65 -9.79 -2.50
C ALA A 175 9.77 -8.35 -1.99
N ALA A 176 9.05 -8.02 -0.92
CA ALA A 176 9.12 -6.68 -0.32
C ALA A 176 10.51 -6.37 0.26
N LYS A 177 11.17 -7.36 0.87
CA LYS A 177 12.54 -7.23 1.34
C LYS A 177 13.51 -6.89 0.20
N LEU A 178 13.38 -7.57 -0.94
CA LEU A 178 14.18 -7.27 -2.12
C LEU A 178 13.97 -5.83 -2.59
N CYS A 179 12.71 -5.40 -2.73
CA CYS A 179 12.37 -4.03 -3.11
C CYS A 179 12.98 -2.99 -2.16
N ALA A 180 12.89 -3.22 -0.84
CA ALA A 180 13.43 -2.32 0.17
C ALA A 180 14.97 -2.24 0.12
N LEU A 181 15.66 -3.36 -0.12
CA LEU A 181 17.11 -3.39 -0.29
C LEU A 181 17.55 -2.68 -1.57
N LEU A 182 16.82 -2.85 -2.67
CA LEU A 182 17.08 -2.14 -3.93
C LEU A 182 16.85 -0.63 -3.77
N ALA A 183 15.84 -0.23 -2.99
CA ALA A 183 15.64 1.19 -2.67
C ALA A 183 16.81 1.76 -1.86
N ALA A 184 17.26 1.06 -0.83
CA ALA A 184 18.41 1.47 -0.03
C ALA A 184 19.70 1.52 -0.90
N GLN A 185 19.92 0.53 -1.77
CA GLN A 185 21.07 0.49 -2.67
C GLN A 185 21.04 1.67 -3.65
N LYS A 186 19.89 1.95 -4.27
CA LYS A 186 19.77 3.08 -5.19
C LYS A 186 20.02 4.42 -4.51
N MET A 187 19.55 4.58 -3.29
CA MET A 187 19.82 5.80 -2.50
C MET A 187 21.30 5.91 -2.13
N LEU A 188 21.96 4.79 -1.81
CA LEU A 188 23.40 4.73 -1.52
C LEU A 188 24.23 5.12 -2.75
N ASP A 189 23.93 4.52 -3.90
CA ASP A 189 24.61 4.79 -5.18
C ASP A 189 24.46 6.26 -5.62
N GLY A 190 23.33 6.89 -5.26
CA GLY A 190 23.08 8.31 -5.48
C GLY A 190 23.71 9.26 -4.45
N GLY A 191 24.40 8.75 -3.44
CA GLY A 191 24.94 9.56 -2.34
C GLY A 191 23.87 10.18 -1.43
N LEU A 192 22.65 9.61 -1.44
CA LEU A 192 21.47 10.10 -0.70
C LEU A 192 21.30 9.39 0.66
N LEU A 193 22.07 8.35 0.90
CA LEU A 193 22.08 7.56 2.12
C LEU A 193 23.51 7.55 2.69
N ASN A 194 23.63 7.91 3.96
CA ASN A 194 24.88 7.78 4.71
C ASN A 194 24.85 6.46 5.51
N VAL A 195 25.84 5.61 5.35
CA VAL A 195 26.01 4.35 6.06
C VAL A 195 27.19 4.45 7.02
#